data_6a954d45643673d7f394e12bbe2a4402
#
_entry.id   6a954d45643673d7f394e12bbe2a4402
#
_cell.length_a   1.000
_cell.length_b   1.000
_cell.length_c   1.000
_cell.angle_alpha   90.00
_cell.angle_beta   90.00
_cell.angle_gamma   90.00
#
_symmetry.space_group_name_H-M   'P 1'
#
loop_
_entity.id
_entity.type
_entity.pdbx_description
1 polymer ?
#
loop_
_entity_poly.entity_id
_entity_poly.type
_entity_poly.pdbx_seq_one_letter_code
_entity_poly.pdbx_strand_id
1 'polypeptide(L)'
;MRKNLKFVALKNGYVFNGEKIYVQSMLNVPSKDVKANILQAKALKEAGCEILRVAVPSCEDSVLVSALKKEISCPIVADIHYDHFAAIEAIKAGADKIRINPGNMTKDQLKEVAKYCKNFNVPIRIGVNSGSLEKQLLKKYGGPTVDALVYSAIKTVNMFEEEFNFFDIVVSIKASDVVKTVMACRKFRKLANNPLHIGVTEAGIKEFSIVKSSIGIGSLLLDSIGETLRVSITANPIEEIKAGHAILKALNLEKKGVEIISCPTCGRTKIDIIGLTTKVKH
;
A
#
# COMPACT_ATOMS: atom_id res chain seq x y z
N MET A 1 2.13 -20.35 -8.30
CA MET A 1 3.40 -19.57 -8.28
C MET A 1 3.32 -18.45 -9.30
N ARG A 2 3.55 -17.22 -8.91
CA ARG A 2 3.63 -16.06 -9.80
C ARG A 2 4.93 -16.13 -10.59
N LYS A 3 4.88 -16.63 -11.84
CA LYS A 3 6.07 -16.77 -12.69
C LYS A 3 6.66 -15.39 -12.97
N ASN A 4 7.97 -15.22 -12.73
CA ASN A 4 8.81 -14.07 -13.07
C ASN A 4 8.56 -12.75 -12.28
N LEU A 5 8.01 -12.78 -11.07
CA LEU A 5 7.95 -11.59 -10.22
C LEU A 5 9.36 -11.14 -9.82
N LYS A 6 9.67 -9.85 -9.97
CA LYS A 6 10.91 -9.28 -9.42
C LYS A 6 10.86 -9.36 -7.90
N PHE A 7 11.96 -9.75 -7.31
CA PHE A 7 12.11 -9.88 -5.87
C PHE A 7 12.49 -8.53 -5.26
N VAL A 8 11.76 -8.10 -4.22
CA VAL A 8 12.10 -6.93 -3.42
C VAL A 8 12.05 -7.31 -1.95
N ALA A 9 13.16 -7.12 -1.23
CA ALA A 9 13.26 -7.41 0.19
C ALA A 9 13.43 -6.13 1.01
N LEU A 10 12.86 -6.12 2.21
CA LEU A 10 13.13 -5.13 3.25
C LEU A 10 14.15 -5.68 4.23
N LYS A 11 14.88 -4.81 4.91
CA LYS A 11 15.93 -5.19 5.89
C LYS A 11 15.45 -6.14 6.99
N ASN A 12 14.16 -6.12 7.32
CA ASN A 12 13.57 -6.88 8.43
C ASN A 12 13.08 -8.28 8.01
N GLY A 13 13.53 -8.82 6.87
CA GLY A 13 13.11 -10.12 6.38
C GLY A 13 11.73 -10.16 5.71
N TYR A 14 11.10 -9.01 5.49
CA TYR A 14 9.88 -8.91 4.69
C TYR A 14 10.24 -8.98 3.20
N VAL A 15 9.58 -9.89 2.49
CA VAL A 15 9.90 -10.17 1.09
C VAL A 15 8.66 -10.06 0.24
N PHE A 16 8.76 -9.30 -0.84
CA PHE A 16 7.69 -9.14 -1.83
C PHE A 16 7.97 -10.04 -3.03
N ASN A 17 7.66 -11.33 -2.89
CA ASN A 17 7.88 -12.38 -3.89
C ASN A 17 6.57 -13.08 -4.29
N GLY A 18 5.43 -12.62 -3.78
CA GLY A 18 4.12 -13.18 -4.06
C GLY A 18 3.71 -14.38 -3.20
N GLU A 19 4.55 -14.87 -2.31
CA GLU A 19 4.18 -15.97 -1.37
C GLU A 19 3.27 -15.47 -0.26
N LYS A 20 3.57 -14.29 0.27
CA LYS A 20 2.77 -13.64 1.31
C LYS A 20 2.31 -12.26 0.86
N ILE A 21 1.09 -11.91 1.23
CA ILE A 21 0.51 -10.58 1.01
C ILE A 21 0.46 -9.86 2.35
N TYR A 22 1.08 -8.67 2.40
CA TYR A 22 1.17 -7.92 3.66
C TYR A 22 0.12 -6.82 3.73
N VAL A 23 -0.54 -6.70 4.89
CA VAL A 23 -1.49 -5.64 5.18
C VAL A 23 -0.73 -4.41 5.69
N GLN A 24 -0.85 -3.31 4.98
CA GLN A 24 -0.28 -2.02 5.34
C GLN A 24 -1.36 -1.07 5.82
N SER A 25 -1.09 -0.29 6.88
CA SER A 25 -1.88 0.88 7.25
C SER A 25 -1.01 2.13 7.34
N MET A 26 -1.63 3.27 7.61
CA MET A 26 -0.96 4.56 7.65
C MET A 26 -1.36 5.33 8.91
N LEU A 27 -0.38 5.94 9.57
CA LEU A 27 -0.62 6.89 10.65
C LEU A 27 -1.36 8.13 10.11
N ASN A 28 -2.32 8.62 10.89
CA ASN A 28 -3.09 9.82 10.56
C ASN A 28 -3.00 10.92 11.63
N VAL A 29 -2.13 10.73 12.63
CA VAL A 29 -1.77 11.76 13.60
C VAL A 29 -0.76 12.72 12.93
N PRO A 30 -0.80 14.04 13.21
CA PRO A 30 0.20 14.98 12.73
C PRO A 30 1.62 14.54 13.06
N SER A 31 2.55 14.64 12.10
CA SER A 31 3.94 14.11 12.22
C SER A 31 4.73 14.69 13.40
N LYS A 32 4.42 15.90 13.81
CA LYS A 32 5.05 16.60 14.96
C LYS A 32 4.68 16.00 16.31
N ASP A 33 3.54 15.33 16.43
CA ASP A 33 3.15 14.65 17.68
C ASP A 33 3.70 13.22 17.71
N VAL A 34 4.99 13.13 18.01
CA VAL A 34 5.73 11.86 18.04
C VAL A 34 5.12 10.86 19.03
N LYS A 35 4.70 11.32 20.22
CA LYS A 35 4.13 10.44 21.25
C LYS A 35 2.81 9.82 20.81
N ALA A 36 1.89 10.62 20.29
CA ALA A 36 0.60 10.13 19.80
C ALA A 36 0.78 9.20 18.57
N ASN A 37 1.74 9.47 17.68
CA ASN A 37 2.08 8.59 16.58
C ASN A 37 2.60 7.23 17.06
N ILE A 38 3.44 7.17 18.10
CA ILE A 38 3.93 5.91 18.68
C ILE A 38 2.77 5.11 19.29
N LEU A 39 1.87 5.76 20.02
CA LEU A 39 0.68 5.10 20.59
C LEU A 39 -0.22 4.54 19.48
N GLN A 40 -0.49 5.32 18.44
CA GLN A 40 -1.27 4.85 17.30
C GLN A 40 -0.58 3.69 16.58
N ALA A 41 0.73 3.77 16.38
CA ALA A 41 1.51 2.71 15.74
C ALA A 41 1.46 1.39 16.52
N LYS A 42 1.55 1.43 17.86
CA LYS A 42 1.38 0.25 18.73
C LYS A 42 -0.01 -0.36 18.58
N ALA A 43 -1.05 0.46 18.63
CA ALA A 43 -2.43 0.01 18.44
C ALA A 43 -2.67 -0.61 17.06
N LEU A 44 -2.12 -0.01 16.00
CA LEU A 44 -2.20 -0.57 14.65
C LEU A 44 -1.47 -1.91 14.53
N LYS A 45 -0.30 -2.03 15.15
CA LYS A 45 0.45 -3.30 15.18
C LYS A 45 -0.32 -4.39 15.90
N GLU A 46 -0.89 -4.10 17.07
CA GLU A 46 -1.74 -5.03 17.83
C GLU A 46 -2.97 -5.46 17.03
N ALA A 47 -3.55 -4.56 16.23
CA ALA A 47 -4.64 -4.87 15.31
C ALA A 47 -4.22 -5.73 14.10
N GLY A 48 -2.92 -6.02 13.94
CA GLY A 48 -2.39 -6.87 12.88
C GLY A 48 -1.74 -6.12 11.71
N CYS A 49 -1.43 -4.82 11.85
CA CYS A 49 -0.66 -4.10 10.83
C CYS A 49 0.72 -4.72 10.66
N GLU A 50 1.04 -5.11 9.44
CA GLU A 50 2.32 -5.75 9.12
C GLU A 50 3.34 -4.75 8.57
N ILE A 51 2.90 -3.68 7.91
CA ILE A 51 3.74 -2.60 7.39
C ILE A 51 3.11 -1.27 7.77
N LEU A 52 3.86 -0.41 8.42
CA LEU A 52 3.39 0.90 8.83
C LEU A 52 3.87 1.98 7.86
N ARG A 53 2.98 2.89 7.45
CA ARG A 53 3.33 4.05 6.63
C ARG A 53 3.15 5.33 7.44
N VAL A 54 4.09 6.26 7.30
CA VAL A 54 4.09 7.56 7.96
C VAL A 54 4.37 8.65 6.94
N ALA A 55 3.66 9.78 7.05
CA ALA A 55 3.95 10.95 6.23
C ALA A 55 5.22 11.65 6.75
N VAL A 56 6.11 12.02 5.81
CA VAL A 56 7.32 12.80 6.09
C VAL A 56 7.32 13.99 5.12
N PRO A 57 6.55 15.03 5.43
CA PRO A 57 6.39 16.18 4.55
C PRO A 57 7.64 17.07 4.47
N SER A 58 8.49 17.09 5.52
CA SER A 58 9.73 17.87 5.58
C SER A 58 10.87 17.08 6.21
N CYS A 59 12.09 17.61 6.12
CA CYS A 59 13.28 17.00 6.73
C CYS A 59 13.13 16.81 8.25
N GLU A 60 12.52 17.78 8.92
CA GLU A 60 12.30 17.75 10.37
C GLU A 60 11.41 16.56 10.81
N ASP A 61 10.46 16.17 9.96
CA ASP A 61 9.53 15.06 10.25
C ASP A 61 10.22 13.69 10.20
N SER A 62 11.44 13.59 9.69
CA SER A 62 12.24 12.36 9.69
C SER A 62 12.54 11.84 11.10
N VAL A 63 12.55 12.71 12.11
CA VAL A 63 12.69 12.35 13.54
C VAL A 63 11.61 11.34 13.94
N LEU A 64 10.39 11.46 13.41
CA LEU A 64 9.32 10.51 13.67
C LEU A 64 9.67 9.09 13.18
N VAL A 65 10.36 8.97 12.04
CA VAL A 65 10.81 7.67 11.55
C VAL A 65 11.76 7.00 12.53
N SER A 66 12.78 7.73 13.02
CA SER A 66 13.74 7.18 13.98
C SER A 66 13.10 6.84 15.34
N ALA A 67 12.13 7.64 15.79
CA ALA A 67 11.38 7.35 17.00
C ALA A 67 10.52 6.08 16.87
N LEU A 68 9.81 5.93 15.75
CA LEU A 68 9.01 4.73 15.47
C LEU A 68 9.89 3.47 15.34
N LYS A 69 11.08 3.57 14.72
CA LYS A 69 12.02 2.44 14.59
C LYS A 69 12.51 1.90 15.92
N LYS A 70 12.57 2.72 16.95
CA LYS A 70 12.95 2.28 18.31
C LYS A 70 11.83 1.51 19.02
N GLU A 71 10.59 1.84 18.73
CA GLU A 71 9.41 1.38 19.48
C GLU A 71 8.62 0.29 18.73
N ILE A 72 8.73 0.22 17.41
CA ILE A 72 7.89 -0.63 16.56
C ILE A 72 8.76 -1.59 15.74
N SER A 73 8.47 -2.87 15.81
CA SER A 73 9.23 -3.93 15.12
C SER A 73 8.79 -4.20 13.67
N CYS A 74 7.66 -3.62 13.19
CA CYS A 74 7.28 -3.77 11.78
C CYS A 74 8.00 -2.76 10.87
N PRO A 75 8.12 -3.05 9.57
CA PRO A 75 8.71 -2.14 8.61
C PRO A 75 7.98 -0.80 8.53
N ILE A 76 8.76 0.29 8.41
CA ILE A 76 8.25 1.65 8.29
C ILE A 76 8.49 2.17 6.88
N VAL A 77 7.41 2.62 6.25
CA VAL A 77 7.43 3.26 4.93
C VAL A 77 7.29 4.76 5.10
N ALA A 78 8.30 5.53 4.74
CA ALA A 78 8.23 6.98 4.70
C ALA A 78 7.54 7.45 3.41
N ASP A 79 6.49 8.22 3.56
CA ASP A 79 5.69 8.76 2.46
C ASP A 79 6.13 10.19 2.14
N ILE A 80 6.81 10.35 1.03
CA ILE A 80 7.40 11.61 0.58
C ILE A 80 6.55 12.17 -0.56
N HIS A 81 6.10 13.40 -0.42
CA HIS A 81 5.23 14.03 -1.41
C HIS A 81 5.99 14.91 -2.41
N TYR A 82 6.83 15.83 -1.92
CA TYR A 82 7.45 16.87 -2.77
C TYR A 82 8.95 17.05 -2.50
N ASP A 83 9.38 16.89 -1.26
CA ASP A 83 10.73 17.22 -0.83
C ASP A 83 11.66 16.00 -0.89
N HIS A 84 12.59 15.99 -1.83
CA HIS A 84 13.57 14.91 -1.97
C HIS A 84 14.59 14.89 -0.80
N PHE A 85 14.86 16.02 -0.14
CA PHE A 85 15.69 16.05 1.05
C PHE A 85 15.00 15.33 2.22
N ALA A 86 13.69 15.49 2.36
CA ALA A 86 12.91 14.72 3.32
C ALA A 86 13.00 13.21 3.07
N ALA A 87 13.07 12.78 1.80
CA ALA A 87 13.32 11.39 1.45
C ALA A 87 14.69 10.92 1.97
N ILE A 88 15.74 11.70 1.73
CA ILE A 88 17.12 11.40 2.15
C ILE A 88 17.21 11.33 3.67
N GLU A 89 16.64 12.29 4.39
CA GLU A 89 16.64 12.28 5.85
C GLU A 89 15.83 11.12 6.42
N ALA A 90 14.69 10.75 5.82
CA ALA A 90 13.92 9.57 6.22
C ALA A 90 14.71 8.26 6.02
N ILE A 91 15.50 8.14 4.94
CA ILE A 91 16.41 7.00 4.71
C ILE A 91 17.46 6.92 5.81
N LYS A 92 18.12 8.03 6.13
CA LYS A 92 19.13 8.13 7.21
C LYS A 92 18.51 7.82 8.58
N ALA A 93 17.27 8.25 8.80
CA ALA A 93 16.49 7.97 10.03
C ALA A 93 16.08 6.49 10.17
N GLY A 94 16.33 5.65 9.15
CA GLY A 94 16.11 4.21 9.20
C GLY A 94 14.80 3.74 8.59
N ALA A 95 14.16 4.48 7.69
CA ALA A 95 13.02 4.00 6.93
C ALA A 95 13.37 2.70 6.18
N ASP A 96 12.45 1.74 6.20
CA ASP A 96 12.62 0.45 5.54
C ASP A 96 12.21 0.50 4.06
N LYS A 97 11.42 1.50 3.67
CA LYS A 97 11.01 1.78 2.29
C LYS A 97 10.61 3.24 2.15
N ILE A 98 10.89 3.83 1.00
CA ILE A 98 10.43 5.18 0.65
C ILE A 98 9.28 5.06 -0.34
N ARG A 99 8.23 5.87 -0.19
CA ARG A 99 7.22 6.09 -1.22
C ARG A 99 7.38 7.47 -1.81
N ILE A 100 7.47 7.53 -3.12
CA ILE A 100 7.52 8.76 -3.89
C ILE A 100 6.39 8.83 -4.91
N ASN A 101 6.04 10.05 -5.31
CA ASN A 101 5.18 10.30 -6.47
C ASN A 101 6.05 10.91 -7.58
N PRO A 102 6.22 10.21 -8.72
CA PRO A 102 7.10 10.67 -9.79
C PRO A 102 6.64 12.00 -10.41
N GLY A 103 5.34 12.32 -10.36
CA GLY A 103 4.81 13.59 -10.86
C GLY A 103 5.18 14.83 -10.03
N ASN A 104 5.76 14.64 -8.85
CA ASN A 104 6.04 15.73 -7.90
C ASN A 104 7.53 16.08 -7.77
N MET A 105 8.41 15.35 -8.46
CA MET A 105 9.87 15.53 -8.36
C MET A 105 10.50 15.61 -9.75
N THR A 106 11.59 16.37 -9.87
CA THR A 106 12.40 16.41 -11.10
C THR A 106 13.21 15.13 -11.24
N LYS A 107 13.70 14.88 -12.45
CA LYS A 107 14.55 13.70 -12.73
C LYS A 107 15.82 13.68 -11.87
N ASP A 108 16.46 14.83 -11.66
CA ASP A 108 17.69 14.92 -10.86
C ASP A 108 17.41 14.64 -9.38
N GLN A 109 16.30 15.13 -8.84
CA GLN A 109 15.85 14.82 -7.49
C GLN A 109 15.58 13.32 -7.32
N LEU A 110 14.89 12.69 -8.27
CA LEU A 110 14.64 11.26 -8.27
C LEU A 110 15.93 10.43 -8.34
N LYS A 111 16.91 10.89 -9.14
CA LYS A 111 18.24 10.26 -9.25
C LYS A 111 19.00 10.34 -7.93
N GLU A 112 18.92 11.47 -7.24
CA GLU A 112 19.56 11.62 -5.93
C GLU A 112 18.93 10.71 -4.89
N VAL A 113 17.60 10.65 -4.81
CA VAL A 113 16.88 9.71 -3.92
C VAL A 113 17.28 8.26 -4.23
N ALA A 114 17.32 7.87 -5.51
CA ALA A 114 17.72 6.52 -5.92
C ALA A 114 19.16 6.18 -5.45
N LYS A 115 20.10 7.14 -5.55
CA LYS A 115 21.48 6.97 -5.06
C LYS A 115 21.51 6.67 -3.55
N TYR A 116 20.77 7.43 -2.74
CA TYR A 116 20.70 7.18 -1.30
C TYR A 116 20.00 5.85 -0.99
N CYS A 117 18.91 5.54 -1.66
CA CYS A 117 18.22 4.27 -1.51
C CYS A 117 19.13 3.07 -1.81
N LYS A 118 19.94 3.16 -2.87
CA LYS A 118 20.93 2.14 -3.23
C LYS A 118 21.99 1.97 -2.13
N ASN A 119 22.57 3.08 -1.65
CA ASN A 119 23.62 3.08 -0.63
C ASN A 119 23.15 2.51 0.71
N PHE A 120 21.86 2.73 1.05
CA PHE A 120 21.28 2.28 2.31
C PHE A 120 20.46 0.99 2.16
N ASN A 121 20.40 0.37 0.98
CA ASN A 121 19.56 -0.81 0.67
C ASN A 121 18.09 -0.58 1.08
N VAL A 122 17.50 0.55 0.66
CA VAL A 122 16.11 0.93 0.92
C VAL A 122 15.33 0.88 -0.39
N PRO A 123 14.36 -0.02 -0.53
CA PRO A 123 13.49 -0.07 -1.71
C PRO A 123 12.64 1.18 -1.87
N ILE A 124 12.29 1.47 -3.12
CA ILE A 124 11.40 2.58 -3.49
C ILE A 124 10.04 2.04 -3.90
N ARG A 125 8.97 2.69 -3.43
CA ARG A 125 7.65 2.53 -4.01
C ARG A 125 7.32 3.72 -4.90
N ILE A 126 7.17 3.47 -6.19
CA ILE A 126 6.63 4.42 -7.17
C ILE A 126 5.10 4.42 -7.03
N GLY A 127 4.54 5.55 -6.59
CA GLY A 127 3.10 5.71 -6.35
C GLY A 127 2.44 6.59 -7.42
N VAL A 128 1.73 5.98 -8.35
CA VAL A 128 0.93 6.68 -9.36
C VAL A 128 -0.53 6.72 -8.91
N ASN A 129 -1.09 7.91 -8.79
CA ASN A 129 -2.50 8.12 -8.42
C ASN A 129 -3.19 8.99 -9.48
N SER A 130 -4.46 8.70 -9.76
CA SER A 130 -5.25 9.47 -10.72
C SER A 130 -5.33 10.97 -10.41
N GLY A 131 -5.34 11.35 -9.13
CA GLY A 131 -5.40 12.75 -8.70
C GLY A 131 -4.07 13.52 -8.74
N SER A 132 -2.95 12.85 -9.02
CA SER A 132 -1.60 13.47 -9.02
C SER A 132 -0.75 13.02 -10.20
N LEU A 133 -1.39 12.74 -11.33
CA LEU A 133 -0.72 12.40 -12.58
C LEU A 133 -0.10 13.66 -13.21
N GLU A 134 1.01 13.49 -13.94
CA GLU A 134 1.73 14.57 -14.60
C GLU A 134 0.82 15.31 -15.59
N LYS A 135 0.84 16.66 -15.55
CA LYS A 135 0.00 17.53 -16.41
C LYS A 135 0.14 17.23 -17.89
N GLN A 136 1.36 16.89 -18.34
CA GLN A 136 1.63 16.52 -19.73
C GLN A 136 0.90 15.23 -20.14
N LEU A 137 0.84 14.24 -19.25
CA LEU A 137 0.13 12.99 -19.50
C LEU A 137 -1.39 13.20 -19.49
N LEU A 138 -1.91 14.01 -18.57
CA LEU A 138 -3.33 14.39 -18.56
C LEU A 138 -3.74 15.02 -19.89
N LYS A 139 -2.90 15.93 -20.43
CA LYS A 139 -3.15 16.56 -21.75
C LYS A 139 -3.06 15.54 -22.89
N LYS A 140 -2.03 14.67 -22.89
CA LYS A 140 -1.80 13.67 -23.94
C LYS A 140 -2.92 12.63 -24.03
N TYR A 141 -3.42 12.16 -22.89
CA TYR A 141 -4.40 11.06 -22.81
C TYR A 141 -5.84 11.52 -22.56
N GLY A 142 -6.11 12.84 -22.54
CA GLY A 142 -7.43 13.39 -22.26
C GLY A 142 -7.95 13.17 -20.85
N GLY A 143 -7.04 12.99 -19.87
CA GLY A 143 -7.37 12.77 -18.46
C GLY A 143 -6.60 11.61 -17.83
N PRO A 144 -6.94 11.24 -16.57
CA PRO A 144 -6.32 10.13 -15.84
C PRO A 144 -6.90 8.77 -16.29
N THR A 145 -6.65 8.43 -17.55
CA THR A 145 -7.07 7.15 -18.16
C THR A 145 -6.21 6.00 -17.65
N VAL A 146 -6.65 4.76 -17.90
CA VAL A 146 -5.87 3.53 -17.61
C VAL A 146 -4.49 3.61 -18.29
N ASP A 147 -4.48 4.06 -19.55
CA ASP A 147 -3.24 4.16 -20.34
C ASP A 147 -2.28 5.20 -19.79
N ALA A 148 -2.79 6.36 -19.37
CA ALA A 148 -2.00 7.41 -18.77
C ALA A 148 -1.34 6.94 -17.45
N LEU A 149 -2.11 6.27 -16.59
CA LEU A 149 -1.61 5.73 -15.32
C LEU A 149 -0.53 4.67 -15.52
N VAL A 150 -0.77 3.72 -16.43
CA VAL A 150 0.19 2.66 -16.75
C VAL A 150 1.44 3.23 -17.40
N TYR A 151 1.28 4.17 -18.35
CA TYR A 151 2.41 4.82 -19.00
C TYR A 151 3.31 5.57 -17.99
N SER A 152 2.72 6.33 -17.06
CA SER A 152 3.47 7.01 -16.00
C SER A 152 4.26 6.01 -15.15
N ALA A 153 3.65 4.91 -14.75
CA ALA A 153 4.30 3.86 -13.96
C ALA A 153 5.47 3.21 -14.71
N ILE A 154 5.25 2.76 -15.95
CA ILE A 154 6.28 2.10 -16.77
C ILE A 154 7.43 3.05 -17.09
N LYS A 155 7.12 4.28 -17.54
CA LYS A 155 8.13 5.31 -17.80
C LYS A 155 9.04 5.54 -16.60
N THR A 156 8.44 5.60 -15.40
CA THR A 156 9.21 5.84 -14.18
C THR A 156 10.04 4.61 -13.79
N VAL A 157 9.47 3.41 -13.89
CA VAL A 157 10.22 2.16 -13.64
C VAL A 157 11.43 2.07 -14.56
N ASN A 158 11.25 2.26 -15.87
CA ASN A 158 12.34 2.20 -16.84
C ASN A 158 13.44 3.24 -16.53
N MET A 159 13.04 4.47 -16.18
CA MET A 159 14.01 5.51 -15.79
C MET A 159 14.86 5.09 -14.57
N PHE A 160 14.24 4.48 -13.55
CA PHE A 160 14.99 4.00 -12.38
C PHE A 160 15.90 2.83 -12.75
N GLU A 161 15.43 1.88 -13.55
CA GLU A 161 16.19 0.67 -13.91
C GLU A 161 17.31 0.98 -14.92
N GLU A 162 16.99 1.68 -16.02
CA GLU A 162 17.90 1.90 -17.13
C GLU A 162 18.87 3.07 -16.91
N GLU A 163 18.38 4.19 -16.30
CA GLU A 163 19.21 5.38 -16.17
C GLU A 163 19.85 5.51 -14.77
N PHE A 164 19.17 5.07 -13.71
CA PHE A 164 19.69 5.16 -12.33
C PHE A 164 20.32 3.85 -11.85
N ASN A 165 20.17 2.75 -12.60
CA ASN A 165 20.63 1.42 -12.24
C ASN A 165 20.13 0.99 -10.85
N PHE A 166 18.80 1.17 -10.62
CA PHE A 166 18.12 0.88 -9.37
C PHE A 166 16.91 -0.04 -9.62
N PHE A 167 16.88 -1.21 -8.97
CA PHE A 167 15.95 -2.30 -9.28
C PHE A 167 14.98 -2.67 -8.14
N ASP A 168 15.25 -2.23 -6.90
CA ASP A 168 14.41 -2.52 -5.73
C ASP A 168 13.14 -1.67 -5.72
N ILE A 169 12.27 -1.92 -6.71
CA ILE A 169 11.11 -1.10 -7.02
C ILE A 169 9.82 -1.86 -6.77
N VAL A 170 8.97 -1.28 -5.95
CA VAL A 170 7.54 -1.63 -5.79
C VAL A 170 6.72 -0.57 -6.54
N VAL A 171 5.61 -0.95 -7.15
CA VAL A 171 4.74 0.00 -7.84
C VAL A 171 3.35 0.01 -7.20
N SER A 172 2.69 1.15 -7.19
CA SER A 172 1.27 1.26 -6.88
C SER A 172 0.58 2.16 -7.90
N ILE A 173 -0.53 1.67 -8.47
CA ILE A 173 -1.37 2.40 -9.41
C ILE A 173 -2.78 2.43 -8.83
N LYS A 174 -3.26 3.60 -8.49
CA LYS A 174 -4.54 3.76 -7.78
C LYS A 174 -5.40 4.86 -8.36
N ALA A 175 -6.70 4.60 -8.35
CA ALA A 175 -7.74 5.59 -8.62
C ALA A 175 -8.86 5.41 -7.58
N SER A 176 -9.77 6.38 -7.47
CA SER A 176 -11.01 6.27 -6.71
C SER A 176 -12.06 5.39 -7.40
N ASP A 177 -11.89 5.19 -8.71
CA ASP A 177 -12.66 4.26 -9.53
C ASP A 177 -12.04 2.86 -9.46
N VAL A 178 -12.86 1.89 -9.05
CA VAL A 178 -12.46 0.48 -8.86
C VAL A 178 -12.07 -0.17 -10.18
N VAL A 179 -12.89 0.01 -11.21
CA VAL A 179 -12.67 -0.61 -12.54
C VAL A 179 -11.37 -0.09 -13.14
N LYS A 180 -11.17 1.23 -13.09
CA LYS A 180 -9.94 1.87 -13.57
C LYS A 180 -8.70 1.34 -12.83
N THR A 181 -8.76 1.22 -11.50
CA THR A 181 -7.67 0.68 -10.67
C THR A 181 -7.32 -0.75 -11.07
N VAL A 182 -8.33 -1.62 -11.19
CA VAL A 182 -8.15 -3.04 -11.56
C VAL A 182 -7.58 -3.16 -12.97
N MET A 183 -8.15 -2.45 -13.94
CA MET A 183 -7.67 -2.47 -15.33
C MET A 183 -6.22 -1.95 -15.44
N ALA A 184 -5.87 -0.89 -14.73
CA ALA A 184 -4.51 -0.34 -14.75
C ALA A 184 -3.50 -1.33 -14.15
N CYS A 185 -3.80 -1.94 -13.00
CA CYS A 185 -2.93 -2.93 -12.38
C CYS A 185 -2.78 -4.19 -13.27
N ARG A 186 -3.86 -4.68 -13.87
CA ARG A 186 -3.82 -5.80 -14.84
C ARG A 186 -2.97 -5.47 -16.06
N LYS A 187 -3.15 -4.27 -16.63
CA LYS A 187 -2.36 -3.83 -17.78
C LYS A 187 -0.88 -3.67 -17.42
N PHE A 188 -0.57 -3.06 -16.28
CA PHE A 188 0.81 -2.95 -15.77
C PHE A 188 1.46 -4.32 -15.61
N ARG A 189 0.76 -5.30 -15.01
CA ARG A 189 1.30 -6.68 -14.80
C ARG A 189 1.65 -7.40 -16.11
N LYS A 190 1.01 -7.05 -17.24
CA LYS A 190 1.38 -7.60 -18.55
C LYS A 190 2.66 -6.99 -19.11
N LEU A 191 3.06 -5.82 -18.65
CA LEU A 191 4.20 -5.04 -19.16
C LEU A 191 5.42 -5.09 -18.23
N ALA A 192 5.21 -5.32 -16.92
CA ALA A 192 6.28 -5.32 -15.93
C ALA A 192 6.02 -6.30 -14.79
N ASN A 193 7.10 -6.77 -14.17
CA ASN A 193 7.09 -7.80 -13.12
C ASN A 193 7.44 -7.25 -11.73
N ASN A 194 7.42 -5.93 -11.53
CA ASN A 194 7.67 -5.32 -10.23
C ASN A 194 6.53 -5.65 -9.26
N PRO A 195 6.81 -5.88 -7.96
CA PRO A 195 5.77 -6.08 -6.94
C PRO A 195 4.79 -4.91 -6.90
N LEU A 196 3.50 -5.22 -6.68
CA LEU A 196 2.44 -4.22 -6.62
C LEU A 196 1.92 -4.03 -5.19
N HIS A 197 1.82 -2.76 -4.79
CA HIS A 197 1.04 -2.35 -3.63
C HIS A 197 -0.35 -1.93 -4.09
N ILE A 198 -1.35 -2.76 -3.79
CA ILE A 198 -2.71 -2.59 -4.30
C ILE A 198 -3.64 -1.91 -3.29
N GLY A 199 -4.72 -1.34 -3.79
CA GLY A 199 -5.79 -0.70 -3.03
C GLY A 199 -6.52 0.34 -3.85
N VAL A 200 -7.72 0.71 -3.42
CA VAL A 200 -8.49 1.81 -3.98
C VAL A 200 -8.23 3.05 -3.15
N THR A 201 -7.95 4.20 -3.78
CA THR A 201 -7.74 5.46 -3.06
C THR A 201 -9.04 6.26 -2.96
N GLU A 202 -9.16 7.10 -1.93
CA GLU A 202 -10.34 7.97 -1.76
C GLU A 202 -11.67 7.19 -1.85
N ALA A 203 -11.72 6.03 -1.16
CA ALA A 203 -12.84 5.11 -1.29
C ALA A 203 -14.12 5.59 -0.57
N GLY A 204 -14.00 6.55 0.35
CA GLY A 204 -15.13 7.22 1.02
C GLY A 204 -15.40 6.72 2.43
N ILE A 205 -16.67 6.75 2.86
CA ILE A 205 -17.13 6.29 4.18
C ILE A 205 -16.98 4.77 4.34
N LYS A 206 -16.98 4.30 5.58
CA LYS A 206 -16.62 2.92 5.96
C LYS A 206 -17.32 1.85 5.12
N GLU A 207 -18.65 1.88 5.08
CA GLU A 207 -19.47 0.83 4.43
C GLU A 207 -19.14 0.73 2.94
N PHE A 208 -19.11 1.87 2.26
CA PHE A 208 -18.85 1.92 0.83
C PHE A 208 -17.38 1.66 0.48
N SER A 209 -16.48 2.12 1.34
CA SER A 209 -15.04 1.86 1.19
C SER A 209 -14.69 0.39 1.30
N ILE A 210 -15.33 -0.34 2.21
CA ILE A 210 -15.15 -1.79 2.35
C ILE A 210 -15.60 -2.48 1.07
N VAL A 211 -16.76 -2.14 0.52
CA VAL A 211 -17.27 -2.73 -0.74
C VAL A 211 -16.32 -2.45 -1.89
N LYS A 212 -15.93 -1.18 -2.11
CA LYS A 212 -14.97 -0.80 -3.17
C LYS A 212 -13.64 -1.54 -3.02
N SER A 213 -13.10 -1.58 -1.81
CA SER A 213 -11.82 -2.23 -1.53
C SER A 213 -11.89 -3.73 -1.70
N SER A 214 -12.99 -4.36 -1.26
CA SER A 214 -13.19 -5.80 -1.45
C SER A 214 -13.26 -6.18 -2.93
N ILE A 215 -13.97 -5.41 -3.74
CA ILE A 215 -14.04 -5.63 -5.19
C ILE A 215 -12.67 -5.38 -5.83
N GLY A 216 -12.05 -4.22 -5.58
CA GLY A 216 -10.82 -3.82 -6.25
C GLY A 216 -9.62 -4.67 -5.85
N ILE A 217 -9.39 -4.85 -4.54
CA ILE A 217 -8.31 -5.68 -4.01
C ILE A 217 -8.58 -7.16 -4.32
N GLY A 218 -9.82 -7.63 -4.06
CA GLY A 218 -10.21 -9.02 -4.28
C GLY A 218 -10.02 -9.45 -5.72
N SER A 219 -10.47 -8.66 -6.71
CA SER A 219 -10.29 -8.95 -8.13
C SER A 219 -8.80 -9.09 -8.51
N LEU A 220 -7.93 -8.23 -7.97
CA LEU A 220 -6.50 -8.30 -8.25
C LEU A 220 -5.84 -9.52 -7.60
N LEU A 221 -6.22 -9.84 -6.36
CA LEU A 221 -5.69 -11.00 -5.65
C LEU A 221 -6.10 -12.32 -6.30
N LEU A 222 -7.32 -12.43 -6.84
CA LEU A 222 -7.76 -13.58 -7.66
C LEU A 222 -6.91 -13.77 -8.91
N ASP A 223 -6.44 -12.67 -9.52
CA ASP A 223 -5.48 -12.72 -10.63
C ASP A 223 -4.03 -12.93 -10.17
N SER A 224 -3.80 -13.18 -8.90
CA SER A 224 -2.46 -13.25 -8.29
C SER A 224 -1.65 -11.95 -8.45
N ILE A 225 -2.28 -10.79 -8.39
CA ILE A 225 -1.67 -9.45 -8.44
C ILE A 225 -1.77 -8.80 -7.07
N GLY A 226 -0.64 -8.33 -6.52
CA GLY A 226 -0.56 -7.63 -5.23
C GLY A 226 0.25 -8.37 -4.17
N GLU A 227 1.34 -7.77 -3.74
CA GLU A 227 2.27 -8.29 -2.72
C GLU A 227 2.06 -7.58 -1.38
N THR A 228 1.52 -6.37 -1.43
CA THR A 228 1.07 -5.62 -0.27
C THR A 228 -0.25 -4.94 -0.59
N LEU A 229 -1.10 -4.73 0.40
CA LEU A 229 -2.37 -4.03 0.24
C LEU A 229 -2.58 -2.95 1.30
N ARG A 230 -3.40 -1.94 0.96
CA ARG A 230 -3.99 -1.03 1.92
C ARG A 230 -5.45 -0.75 1.56
N VAL A 231 -6.34 -0.99 2.50
CA VAL A 231 -7.71 -0.48 2.45
C VAL A 231 -7.68 0.99 2.88
N SER A 232 -8.40 1.87 2.20
CA SER A 232 -8.50 3.29 2.56
C SER A 232 -9.90 3.60 3.02
N ILE A 233 -10.07 3.96 4.28
CA ILE A 233 -11.37 4.25 4.92
C ILE A 233 -11.28 5.60 5.62
N THR A 234 -12.29 6.44 5.46
CA THR A 234 -12.44 7.66 6.26
C THR A 234 -12.99 7.30 7.65
N ALA A 235 -12.13 6.68 8.48
CA ALA A 235 -12.42 6.24 9.85
C ALA A 235 -11.11 5.97 10.61
N ASN A 236 -11.21 5.34 11.80
CA ASN A 236 -10.04 4.88 12.55
C ASN A 236 -9.22 3.88 11.68
N PRO A 237 -7.90 4.07 11.52
CA PRO A 237 -7.06 3.19 10.69
C PRO A 237 -7.06 1.70 11.10
N ILE A 238 -7.46 1.36 12.32
CA ILE A 238 -7.67 -0.04 12.74
C ILE A 238 -8.72 -0.73 11.86
N GLU A 239 -9.74 -0.02 11.40
CA GLU A 239 -10.77 -0.56 10.51
C GLU A 239 -10.21 -0.91 9.12
N GLU A 240 -9.18 -0.19 8.64
CA GLU A 240 -8.46 -0.52 7.41
C GLU A 240 -7.79 -1.89 7.51
N ILE A 241 -7.17 -2.17 8.67
CA ILE A 241 -6.45 -3.43 8.94
C ILE A 241 -7.44 -4.58 9.01
N LYS A 242 -8.52 -4.43 9.79
CA LYS A 242 -9.59 -5.44 9.91
C LYS A 242 -10.17 -5.80 8.55
N ALA A 243 -10.48 -4.80 7.73
CA ALA A 243 -11.00 -5.01 6.38
C ALA A 243 -9.97 -5.69 5.46
N GLY A 244 -8.68 -5.32 5.56
CA GLY A 244 -7.60 -5.94 4.80
C GLY A 244 -7.48 -7.44 5.10
N HIS A 245 -7.43 -7.82 6.37
CA HIS A 245 -7.40 -9.23 6.79
C HIS A 245 -8.69 -9.98 6.43
N ALA A 246 -9.86 -9.33 6.53
CA ALA A 246 -11.12 -9.94 6.12
C ALA A 246 -11.13 -10.28 4.62
N ILE A 247 -10.59 -9.40 3.76
CA ILE A 247 -10.44 -9.68 2.32
C ILE A 247 -9.50 -10.87 2.09
N LEU A 248 -8.36 -10.93 2.79
CA LEU A 248 -7.41 -12.04 2.65
C LEU A 248 -8.03 -13.37 3.11
N LYS A 249 -8.77 -13.37 4.22
CA LYS A 249 -9.49 -14.56 4.72
C LYS A 249 -10.56 -15.03 3.75
N ALA A 250 -11.39 -14.12 3.24
CA ALA A 250 -12.44 -14.44 2.27
C ALA A 250 -11.91 -15.05 0.97
N LEU A 251 -10.63 -14.84 0.66
CA LEU A 251 -9.93 -15.42 -0.49
C LEU A 251 -9.05 -16.65 -0.13
N ASN A 252 -9.12 -17.14 1.10
CA ASN A 252 -8.26 -18.22 1.61
C ASN A 252 -6.74 -17.93 1.50
N LEU A 253 -6.35 -16.66 1.47
CA LEU A 253 -4.96 -16.21 1.42
C LEU A 253 -4.36 -16.00 2.82
N GLU A 254 -5.19 -15.99 3.83
CA GLU A 254 -4.83 -15.96 5.26
C GLU A 254 -5.65 -16.99 6.03
N LYS A 255 -4.96 -17.86 6.80
CA LYS A 255 -5.59 -18.95 7.59
C LYS A 255 -5.65 -18.66 9.08
N LYS A 256 -5.57 -17.41 9.52
CA LYS A 256 -5.64 -17.05 10.93
C LYS A 256 -7.08 -16.95 11.42
N GLY A 257 -7.37 -17.61 12.56
CA GLY A 257 -8.66 -17.57 13.24
C GLY A 257 -9.70 -18.51 12.65
N VAL A 258 -10.91 -18.46 13.21
CA VAL A 258 -12.05 -19.29 12.82
C VAL A 258 -12.79 -18.64 11.66
N GLU A 259 -13.20 -19.42 10.68
CA GLU A 259 -14.18 -19.02 9.66
C GLU A 259 -15.56 -19.48 10.10
N ILE A 260 -16.49 -18.56 10.20
CA ILE A 260 -17.88 -18.86 10.55
C ILE A 260 -18.69 -18.97 9.26
N ILE A 261 -19.09 -20.20 8.93
CA ILE A 261 -20.02 -20.47 7.83
C ILE A 261 -21.40 -20.67 8.42
N SER A 262 -22.37 -19.84 8.08
CA SER A 262 -23.74 -19.93 8.53
C SER A 262 -24.74 -19.81 7.39
N CYS A 263 -25.85 -20.54 7.49
CA CYS A 263 -26.94 -20.42 6.54
C CYS A 263 -27.66 -19.08 6.73
N PRO A 264 -27.98 -18.33 5.66
CA PRO A 264 -28.89 -17.21 5.78
C PRO A 264 -30.25 -17.73 6.17
N THR A 265 -30.92 -17.05 7.10
CA THR A 265 -32.27 -17.46 7.58
C THR A 265 -33.29 -17.44 6.46
N CYS A 266 -34.24 -18.37 6.49
CA CYS A 266 -35.42 -18.42 5.60
C CYS A 266 -36.63 -18.95 6.35
N GLY A 267 -37.82 -19.04 5.69
CA GLY A 267 -39.07 -19.54 6.29
C GLY A 267 -39.02 -20.98 6.82
N ARG A 268 -37.97 -21.75 6.53
CA ARG A 268 -37.72 -23.10 7.05
C ARG A 268 -36.90 -23.14 8.32
N THR A 269 -36.32 -22.01 8.75
CA THR A 269 -35.44 -21.94 9.91
C THR A 269 -36.23 -22.13 11.20
N LYS A 270 -35.84 -23.13 12.01
CA LYS A 270 -36.51 -23.49 13.27
C LYS A 270 -35.70 -23.11 14.52
N ILE A 271 -34.51 -22.51 14.36
CA ILE A 271 -33.64 -22.14 15.45
C ILE A 271 -33.15 -20.69 15.27
N ASP A 272 -32.72 -20.06 16.38
CA ASP A 272 -32.16 -18.71 16.33
C ASP A 272 -30.70 -18.74 15.82
N ILE A 273 -30.53 -18.88 14.47
CA ILE A 273 -29.21 -18.86 13.83
C ILE A 273 -28.51 -17.51 14.00
N ILE A 274 -29.25 -16.39 13.98
CA ILE A 274 -28.68 -15.04 14.13
C ILE A 274 -28.06 -14.90 15.50
N GLY A 275 -28.79 -15.22 16.55
CA GLY A 275 -28.29 -15.19 17.93
C GLY A 275 -27.11 -16.13 18.17
N LEU A 276 -27.18 -17.36 17.65
CA LEU A 276 -26.08 -18.33 17.74
C LEU A 276 -24.81 -17.83 17.03
N THR A 277 -24.92 -17.34 15.78
CA THR A 277 -23.77 -16.82 15.02
C THR A 277 -23.15 -15.61 15.71
N THR A 278 -23.96 -14.75 16.31
CA THR A 278 -23.47 -13.59 17.06
C THR A 278 -22.69 -14.02 18.30
N LYS A 279 -23.16 -15.03 19.04
CA LYS A 279 -22.47 -15.58 20.23
C LYS A 279 -21.14 -16.25 19.89
N VAL A 280 -21.04 -16.93 18.75
CA VAL A 280 -19.80 -17.60 18.32
C VAL A 280 -18.76 -16.60 17.83
N LYS A 281 -19.18 -15.41 17.37
CA LYS A 281 -18.26 -14.35 16.89
C LYS A 281 -17.49 -13.67 18.05
N HIS A 282 -18.00 -13.74 19.29
CA HIS A 282 -17.39 -13.19 20.50
C HIS A 282 -16.71 -14.28 21.33
#